data_3768a0149523eaef718a5e01293d9759
#
_entry.id   3768a0149523eaef718a5e01293d9759
#
_cell.length_a   1.000
_cell.length_b   1.000
_cell.length_c   1.000
_cell.angle_alpha   90.00
_cell.angle_beta   90.00
_cell.angle_gamma   90.00
#
_symmetry.space_group_name_H-M   'P 1'
#
loop_
_entity.id
_entity.type
_entity.pdbx_description
1 polymer ?
#
loop_
_entity_poly.entity_id
_entity_poly.type
_entity_poly.pdbx_seq_one_letter_code
_entity_poly.pdbx_strand_id
1 'polypeptide(L)'
;MASKPKNYPFYNWVPKGMGILILFFLFFPILTAGGVYTANSGEMMSGLGILSEHITFANYCTSIGMAAFAPLFYRLMLIRRQKMMCLSGFILMYLLSYVCAKTDSILILGLCSIILGFLRMMLMLVNLFTLIKYCGKVEACDKLTPGREPDTEKEWDELDRTRAIANTGIYLFFMIKGQCGTALTAWLAYEYRWQDVYYCMMGFSLLAILLIFITMPYRGYKGLPRFPISLRMFGNVTALCLALACFSYVMVYGKTLDWFDDSTIRWATAGCFFFTALLLYMDLVSHRRTHYLNLGVFKLSNIGMAALLYTLLMALNCSAMFVSLFTNVGMKLDNWQSASLNNWTMMGYFIGAVICIVLSLKKVHFKSLFVIGFVFMGLSALFMYFEVQSMGLYERMKYPVILRSIGMMVPYCLLAVLATQRMPYRYFSTWICIMLTFRMIIGPGIGTAVYGATFQERQQHYIERYAANVDRMHNEATASYDRTAMGMRYQGKNETEAQQMAAISTKGRIRVQASLSAVKEMAGWTFYACLAVIVLIIFMPLRKRKIEKTS
;
A
#
# COMPACT_ATOMS: atom_id res chain seq x y z
N MET A 1 -27.26 33.77 14.79
CA MET A 1 -26.47 32.84 13.94
C MET A 1 -25.16 33.50 13.59
N ALA A 2 -24.03 33.03 14.11
CA ALA A 2 -22.74 33.59 13.73
C ALA A 2 -22.41 33.15 12.30
N SER A 3 -22.28 34.12 11.38
CA SER A 3 -21.93 33.88 9.99
C SER A 3 -20.65 33.04 9.88
N LYS A 4 -20.62 32.07 8.96
CA LYS A 4 -19.38 31.31 8.65
C LYS A 4 -18.25 32.30 8.39
N PRO A 5 -17.07 32.17 9.05
CA PRO A 5 -15.93 33.00 8.72
C PRO A 5 -15.56 32.78 7.25
N LYS A 6 -15.33 33.89 6.52
CA LYS A 6 -15.04 33.87 5.07
C LYS A 6 -13.88 32.93 4.66
N ASN A 7 -12.99 32.56 5.58
CA ASN A 7 -11.77 31.81 5.32
C ASN A 7 -11.62 30.53 6.19
N TYR A 8 -12.74 29.92 6.64
CA TYR A 8 -12.69 28.65 7.41
C TYR A 8 -12.00 27.54 6.58
N PRO A 9 -11.04 26.77 7.13
CA PRO A 9 -10.71 26.57 8.54
C PRO A 9 -9.63 27.50 9.15
N PHE A 10 -9.14 28.46 8.39
CA PHE A 10 -8.08 29.37 8.80
C PHE A 10 -8.62 30.68 9.38
N TYR A 11 -7.75 31.44 10.02
CA TYR A 11 -8.01 32.84 10.37
C TYR A 11 -8.15 33.70 9.13
N ASN A 12 -8.86 34.82 9.22
CA ASN A 12 -9.10 35.73 8.08
C ASN A 12 -7.84 36.40 7.54
N TRP A 13 -6.76 36.49 8.33
CA TRP A 13 -5.48 37.06 7.88
C TRP A 13 -4.67 36.12 6.98
N VAL A 14 -4.99 34.80 6.97
CA VAL A 14 -4.29 33.83 6.12
C VAL A 14 -4.82 33.95 4.69
N PRO A 15 -3.99 34.32 3.69
CA PRO A 15 -4.42 34.35 2.30
C PRO A 15 -4.77 32.96 1.79
N LYS A 16 -5.72 32.86 0.85
CA LYS A 16 -6.20 31.56 0.30
C LYS A 16 -5.08 30.67 -0.22
N GLY A 17 -4.10 31.23 -0.96
CA GLY A 17 -2.96 30.48 -1.48
C GLY A 17 -2.11 29.88 -0.36
N MET A 18 -1.83 30.63 0.71
CA MET A 18 -1.08 30.15 1.86
C MET A 18 -1.85 29.04 2.61
N GLY A 19 -3.17 29.17 2.72
CA GLY A 19 -4.01 28.13 3.31
C GLY A 19 -3.96 26.81 2.54
N ILE A 20 -3.95 26.88 1.21
CA ILE A 20 -3.78 25.70 0.33
C ILE A 20 -2.40 25.08 0.55
N LEU A 21 -1.33 25.86 0.55
CA LEU A 21 0.03 25.37 0.77
C LEU A 21 0.18 24.70 2.15
N ILE A 22 -0.41 25.28 3.21
CA ILE A 22 -0.41 24.68 4.55
C ILE A 22 -1.12 23.31 4.51
N LEU A 23 -2.30 23.22 3.90
CA LEU A 23 -3.02 21.94 3.80
C LEU A 23 -2.22 20.90 3.01
N PHE A 24 -1.56 21.29 1.92
CA PHE A 24 -0.66 20.41 1.17
C PHE A 24 0.55 19.98 2.02
N PHE A 25 1.12 20.88 2.81
CA PHE A 25 2.22 20.54 3.71
C PHE A 25 1.80 19.54 4.79
N LEU A 26 0.59 19.69 5.37
CA LEU A 26 0.09 18.77 6.40
C LEU A 26 -0.02 17.31 5.93
N PHE A 27 -0.15 17.06 4.62
CA PHE A 27 -0.09 15.70 4.08
C PHE A 27 1.31 15.09 4.10
N PHE A 28 2.37 15.90 4.18
CA PHE A 28 3.74 15.40 4.10
C PHE A 28 4.10 14.49 5.29
N PRO A 29 3.98 14.91 6.56
CA PRO A 29 4.27 14.04 7.71
C PRO A 29 3.35 12.81 7.78
N ILE A 30 2.11 12.93 7.28
CA ILE A 30 1.15 11.82 7.28
C ILE A 30 1.58 10.71 6.30
N LEU A 31 2.08 11.06 5.13
CA LEU A 31 2.41 10.11 4.08
C LEU A 31 3.83 9.54 4.21
N THR A 32 4.78 10.30 4.76
CA THR A 32 6.14 9.81 5.04
C THR A 32 6.13 8.67 6.05
N ALA A 33 5.21 8.67 7.02
CA ALA A 33 5.04 7.59 8.00
C ALA A 33 4.83 6.20 7.38
N GLY A 34 4.33 6.13 6.14
CA GLY A 34 4.11 4.86 5.45
C GLY A 34 5.34 4.30 4.71
N GLY A 35 6.36 5.12 4.50
CA GLY A 35 7.58 4.71 3.80
C GLY A 35 8.67 4.09 4.68
N VAL A 36 8.55 4.19 6.00
CA VAL A 36 9.60 3.77 6.95
C VAL A 36 9.98 2.31 6.77
N TYR A 37 8.99 1.42 6.68
CA TYR A 37 9.26 -0.03 6.58
C TYR A 37 9.59 -0.51 5.18
N THR A 38 9.02 0.10 4.14
CA THR A 38 9.15 -0.37 2.76
C THR A 38 10.48 -0.01 2.12
N ALA A 39 11.02 1.16 2.47
CA ALA A 39 12.26 1.65 1.89
C ALA A 39 13.51 1.21 2.67
N ASN A 40 13.37 0.95 3.97
CA ASN A 40 14.47 0.76 4.89
C ASN A 40 14.56 -0.67 5.47
N SER A 41 13.91 -1.63 4.81
CA SER A 41 13.87 -3.00 5.34
C SER A 41 15.26 -3.61 5.51
N GLY A 42 16.19 -3.34 4.60
CA GLY A 42 17.57 -3.83 4.66
C GLY A 42 18.36 -3.25 5.84
N GLU A 43 18.31 -1.95 6.03
CA GLU A 43 18.99 -1.22 7.10
C GLU A 43 18.41 -1.58 8.47
N MET A 44 17.07 -1.75 8.56
CA MET A 44 16.41 -2.19 9.78
C MET A 44 16.76 -3.64 10.14
N MET A 45 16.84 -4.54 9.15
CA MET A 45 17.27 -5.93 9.36
C MET A 45 18.67 -5.99 9.95
N SER A 46 19.59 -5.25 9.35
CA SER A 46 21.00 -5.22 9.81
C SER A 46 21.14 -4.53 11.17
N GLY A 47 20.41 -3.46 11.41
CA GLY A 47 20.49 -2.67 12.65
C GLY A 47 19.82 -3.35 13.85
N LEU A 48 18.73 -4.09 13.65
CA LEU A 48 18.00 -4.79 14.71
C LEU A 48 18.36 -6.28 14.83
N GLY A 49 19.07 -6.85 13.84
CA GLY A 49 19.37 -8.29 13.80
C GLY A 49 18.13 -9.18 13.65
N ILE A 50 17.08 -8.69 13.00
CA ILE A 50 15.79 -9.37 12.85
C ILE A 50 15.51 -9.81 11.41
N LEU A 51 14.55 -10.72 11.22
CA LEU A 51 14.14 -11.20 9.91
C LEU A 51 13.32 -10.13 9.15
N SER A 52 13.35 -10.19 7.83
CA SER A 52 12.56 -9.32 6.94
C SER A 52 11.04 -9.45 7.18
N GLU A 53 10.61 -10.63 7.60
CA GLU A 53 9.23 -10.96 7.91
C GLU A 53 8.69 -10.08 9.06
N HIS A 54 9.49 -9.85 10.09
CA HIS A 54 9.10 -8.99 11.22
C HIS A 54 8.84 -7.54 10.76
N ILE A 55 9.69 -7.01 9.87
CA ILE A 55 9.53 -5.65 9.34
C ILE A 55 8.30 -5.58 8.42
N THR A 56 8.11 -6.60 7.59
CA THR A 56 6.94 -6.71 6.72
C THR A 56 5.65 -6.78 7.53
N PHE A 57 5.65 -7.52 8.64
CA PHE A 57 4.51 -7.59 9.56
C PHE A 57 4.23 -6.23 10.21
N ALA A 58 5.24 -5.50 10.65
CA ALA A 58 5.10 -4.15 11.21
C ALA A 58 4.50 -3.16 10.17
N ASN A 59 4.86 -3.31 8.89
CA ASN A 59 4.24 -2.53 7.81
C ASN A 59 2.74 -2.85 7.66
N TYR A 60 2.35 -4.13 7.73
CA TYR A 60 0.92 -4.52 7.73
C TYR A 60 0.18 -3.96 8.95
N CYS A 61 0.82 -3.90 10.13
CA CYS A 61 0.25 -3.28 11.33
C CYS A 61 -0.20 -1.82 11.07
N THR A 62 0.59 -1.04 10.33
CA THR A 62 0.19 0.32 9.91
C THR A 62 -1.07 0.29 9.03
N SER A 63 -1.15 -0.63 8.08
CA SER A 63 -2.31 -0.78 7.19
C SER A 63 -3.57 -1.22 7.94
N ILE A 64 -3.42 -2.09 8.93
CA ILE A 64 -4.50 -2.55 9.84
C ILE A 64 -5.09 -1.37 10.60
N GLY A 65 -4.25 -0.52 11.18
CA GLY A 65 -4.69 0.70 11.87
C GLY A 65 -5.48 1.64 10.94
N MET A 66 -5.03 1.80 9.69
CA MET A 66 -5.75 2.61 8.69
C MET A 66 -7.13 2.04 8.37
N ALA A 67 -7.24 0.73 8.17
CA ALA A 67 -8.51 0.05 7.88
C ALA A 67 -9.48 0.15 9.06
N ALA A 68 -8.99 -0.02 10.28
CA ALA A 68 -9.77 0.05 11.51
C ALA A 68 -10.37 1.44 11.78
N PHE A 69 -9.69 2.51 11.36
CA PHE A 69 -10.23 3.86 11.49
C PHE A 69 -11.39 4.15 10.52
N ALA A 70 -11.37 3.57 9.33
CA ALA A 70 -12.28 3.95 8.23
C ALA A 70 -13.79 3.94 8.60
N PRO A 71 -14.34 2.96 9.32
CA PRO A 71 -15.74 2.98 9.72
C PRO A 71 -16.08 4.08 10.74
N LEU A 72 -15.10 4.52 11.53
CA LEU A 72 -15.28 5.58 12.54
C LEU A 72 -15.27 6.98 11.93
N PHE A 73 -14.77 7.11 10.71
CA PHE A 73 -14.56 8.38 10.01
C PHE A 73 -15.77 9.31 10.07
N TYR A 74 -16.95 8.80 9.74
CA TYR A 74 -18.20 9.57 9.72
C TYR A 74 -18.53 10.18 11.08
N ARG A 75 -18.30 9.43 12.15
CA ARG A 75 -18.63 9.84 13.50
C ARG A 75 -17.64 10.86 14.03
N LEU A 76 -16.38 10.70 13.68
CA LEU A 76 -15.31 11.62 14.07
C LEU A 76 -15.32 12.91 13.24
N MET A 77 -15.68 12.87 11.95
CA MET A 77 -15.85 14.10 11.15
C MET A 77 -16.94 15.03 11.66
N LEU A 78 -17.92 14.48 12.34
CA LEU A 78 -18.97 15.26 13.02
C LEU A 78 -18.48 15.93 14.29
N ILE A 79 -17.23 15.68 14.72
CA ILE A 79 -16.61 16.39 15.83
C ILE A 79 -16.35 17.84 15.40
N ARG A 80 -16.96 18.76 16.13
CA ARG A 80 -17.06 20.19 15.83
C ARG A 80 -15.73 20.96 15.83
N ARG A 81 -14.60 20.35 16.23
CA ARG A 81 -13.34 21.04 16.52
C ARG A 81 -12.18 20.46 15.70
N GLN A 82 -12.11 20.82 14.44
CA GLN A 82 -11.07 20.34 13.51
C GLN A 82 -9.64 20.61 14.02
N LYS A 83 -9.38 21.82 14.56
CA LYS A 83 -8.07 22.15 15.14
C LYS A 83 -7.66 21.18 16.24
N MET A 84 -8.57 20.84 17.14
CA MET A 84 -8.27 19.90 18.24
C MET A 84 -7.94 18.50 17.71
N MET A 85 -8.69 18.02 16.72
CA MET A 85 -8.41 16.70 16.11
C MET A 85 -7.05 16.67 15.42
N CYS A 86 -6.72 17.71 14.66
CA CYS A 86 -5.42 17.77 13.99
C CYS A 86 -4.28 17.89 15.01
N LEU A 87 -4.41 18.76 16.00
CA LEU A 87 -3.38 18.94 17.05
C LEU A 87 -3.17 17.65 17.84
N SER A 88 -4.24 17.04 18.37
CA SER A 88 -4.12 15.79 19.13
C SER A 88 -3.53 14.66 18.28
N GLY A 89 -3.91 14.58 17.01
CA GLY A 89 -3.39 13.59 16.09
C GLY A 89 -1.88 13.75 15.82
N PHE A 90 -1.42 14.97 15.54
CA PHE A 90 0.01 15.22 15.29
C PHE A 90 0.86 15.13 16.58
N ILE A 91 0.34 15.55 17.74
CA ILE A 91 1.05 15.39 19.02
C ILE A 91 1.23 13.90 19.33
N LEU A 92 0.17 13.09 19.17
CA LEU A 92 0.27 11.65 19.42
C LEU A 92 1.18 10.97 18.40
N MET A 93 1.15 11.39 17.13
CA MET A 93 2.07 10.92 16.09
C MET A 93 3.53 11.25 16.43
N TYR A 94 3.80 12.45 16.96
CA TYR A 94 5.12 12.86 17.44
C TYR A 94 5.62 11.95 18.57
N LEU A 95 4.78 11.73 19.60
CA LEU A 95 5.13 10.88 20.75
C LEU A 95 5.38 9.43 20.34
N LEU A 96 4.53 8.85 19.48
CA LEU A 96 4.70 7.49 18.99
C LEU A 96 5.94 7.35 18.11
N SER A 97 6.25 8.35 17.29
CA SER A 97 7.49 8.35 16.49
C SER A 97 8.73 8.35 17.38
N TYR A 98 8.70 9.06 18.52
CA TYR A 98 9.77 9.03 19.51
C TYR A 98 9.94 7.62 20.13
N VAL A 99 8.84 6.97 20.50
CA VAL A 99 8.88 5.59 21.02
C VAL A 99 9.44 4.63 19.97
N CYS A 100 9.00 4.73 18.71
CA CYS A 100 9.53 3.90 17.61
C CYS A 100 11.02 4.12 17.35
N ALA A 101 11.52 5.35 17.51
CA ALA A 101 12.94 5.67 17.33
C ALA A 101 13.85 5.07 18.42
N LYS A 102 13.31 4.82 19.62
CA LYS A 102 14.06 4.35 20.79
C LYS A 102 13.89 2.86 21.07
N THR A 103 12.91 2.22 20.47
CA THR A 103 12.61 0.80 20.75
C THR A 103 13.37 -0.14 19.83
N ASP A 104 13.91 -1.21 20.41
CA ASP A 104 14.47 -2.34 19.67
C ASP A 104 13.49 -3.54 19.63
N SER A 105 12.35 -3.43 20.33
CA SER A 105 11.36 -4.49 20.37
C SER A 105 10.38 -4.41 19.21
N ILE A 106 10.33 -5.46 18.39
CA ILE A 106 9.42 -5.57 17.25
C ILE A 106 7.94 -5.55 17.65
N LEU A 107 7.61 -6.06 18.85
CA LEU A 107 6.24 -6.08 19.35
C LEU A 107 5.76 -4.65 19.65
N ILE A 108 6.59 -3.85 20.33
CA ILE A 108 6.28 -2.43 20.61
C ILE A 108 6.18 -1.66 19.30
N LEU A 109 7.09 -1.92 18.36
CA LEU A 109 7.08 -1.30 17.03
C LEU A 109 5.78 -1.63 16.29
N GLY A 110 5.32 -2.89 16.32
CA GLY A 110 4.05 -3.30 15.71
C GLY A 110 2.83 -2.64 16.34
N LEU A 111 2.74 -2.59 17.67
CA LEU A 111 1.65 -1.92 18.39
C LEU A 111 1.60 -0.42 18.10
N CYS A 112 2.76 0.26 18.16
CA CYS A 112 2.87 1.67 17.78
C CYS A 112 2.45 1.89 16.31
N SER A 113 2.78 0.97 15.41
CA SER A 113 2.42 1.05 14.00
C SER A 113 0.92 0.95 13.76
N ILE A 114 0.18 0.14 14.51
CA ILE A 114 -1.30 0.10 14.44
C ILE A 114 -1.86 1.47 14.80
N ILE A 115 -1.39 2.08 15.90
CA ILE A 115 -1.88 3.38 16.34
C ILE A 115 -1.46 4.49 15.36
N LEU A 116 -0.22 4.45 14.86
CA LEU A 116 0.24 5.38 13.81
C LEU A 116 -0.59 5.28 12.54
N GLY A 117 -0.94 4.05 12.12
CA GLY A 117 -1.84 3.81 10.99
C GLY A 117 -3.23 4.40 11.19
N PHE A 118 -3.80 4.21 12.38
CA PHE A 118 -5.08 4.80 12.78
C PHE A 118 -5.04 6.34 12.71
N LEU A 119 -4.02 6.96 13.29
CA LEU A 119 -3.82 8.41 13.25
C LEU A 119 -3.58 8.92 11.83
N ARG A 120 -2.79 8.19 11.06
CA ARG A 120 -2.51 8.50 9.66
C ARG A 120 -3.80 8.59 8.84
N MET A 121 -4.69 7.61 8.96
CA MET A 121 -5.97 7.63 8.26
C MET A 121 -6.87 8.77 8.74
N MET A 122 -6.92 9.00 10.05
CA MET A 122 -7.67 10.10 10.66
C MET A 122 -7.23 11.45 10.09
N LEU A 123 -5.95 11.76 10.17
CA LEU A 123 -5.39 13.02 9.70
C LEU A 123 -5.52 13.18 8.18
N MET A 124 -5.30 12.08 7.42
CA MET A 124 -5.44 12.07 5.97
C MET A 124 -6.85 12.45 5.53
N LEU A 125 -7.87 11.82 6.12
CA LEU A 125 -9.27 12.10 5.77
C LEU A 125 -9.69 13.50 6.20
N VAL A 126 -9.37 13.92 7.43
CA VAL A 126 -9.69 15.28 7.90
C VAL A 126 -9.08 16.35 7.00
N ASN A 127 -7.80 16.20 6.65
CA ASN A 127 -7.13 17.17 5.77
C ASN A 127 -7.67 17.13 4.33
N LEU A 128 -7.97 15.94 3.79
CA LEU A 128 -8.53 15.77 2.45
C LEU A 128 -9.89 16.49 2.31
N PHE A 129 -10.80 16.24 3.25
CA PHE A 129 -12.12 16.90 3.22
C PHE A 129 -12.01 18.40 3.44
N THR A 130 -11.05 18.83 4.25
CA THR A 130 -10.76 20.26 4.43
C THR A 130 -10.26 20.87 3.15
N LEU A 131 -9.31 20.22 2.45
CA LEU A 131 -8.77 20.68 1.19
C LEU A 131 -9.86 20.78 0.11
N ILE A 132 -10.70 19.74 -0.03
CA ILE A 132 -11.81 19.74 -0.98
C ILE A 132 -12.79 20.89 -0.70
N LYS A 133 -13.16 21.11 0.56
CA LYS A 133 -14.04 22.22 0.96
C LYS A 133 -13.40 23.60 0.77
N TYR A 134 -12.10 23.70 0.93
CA TYR A 134 -11.37 24.95 0.83
C TYR A 134 -11.08 25.36 -0.62
N CYS A 135 -10.74 24.40 -1.48
CA CYS A 135 -10.45 24.62 -2.91
C CYS A 135 -11.70 24.64 -3.78
N GLY A 136 -12.76 23.90 -3.38
CA GLY A 136 -13.99 23.79 -4.17
C GLY A 136 -14.85 25.06 -4.13
N LYS A 137 -15.38 25.45 -5.29
CA LYS A 137 -16.53 26.38 -5.30
C LYS A 137 -17.65 25.72 -4.52
N VAL A 138 -18.29 26.45 -3.62
CA VAL A 138 -19.31 25.97 -2.67
C VAL A 138 -20.41 25.13 -3.36
N GLU A 139 -20.77 25.41 -4.60
CA GLU A 139 -21.76 24.70 -5.40
C GLU A 139 -21.35 23.28 -5.82
N ALA A 140 -20.06 23.05 -6.11
CA ALA A 140 -19.57 21.70 -6.43
C ALA A 140 -19.43 20.84 -5.17
N CYS A 141 -19.19 21.46 -4.02
CA CYS A 141 -19.10 20.77 -2.72
C CYS A 141 -20.47 20.42 -2.14
N ASP A 142 -21.50 21.21 -2.38
CA ASP A 142 -22.87 20.91 -1.94
C ASP A 142 -23.47 19.70 -2.69
N LYS A 143 -23.01 19.43 -3.91
CA LYS A 143 -23.33 18.19 -4.66
C LYS A 143 -22.58 16.95 -4.13
N LEU A 144 -21.50 17.13 -3.38
CA LEU A 144 -20.71 16.09 -2.70
C LEU A 144 -21.08 15.95 -1.21
N THR A 145 -21.91 16.86 -0.66
CA THR A 145 -22.35 16.80 0.72
C THR A 145 -23.47 15.78 0.91
N PRO A 146 -23.49 15.07 2.07
CA PRO A 146 -24.54 14.12 2.39
C PRO A 146 -25.87 14.85 2.56
N GLY A 147 -26.79 14.65 1.66
CA GLY A 147 -28.16 15.19 1.83
C GLY A 147 -29.01 15.29 0.58
N ARG A 148 -28.42 15.34 -0.61
CA ARG A 148 -29.21 15.37 -1.86
C ARG A 148 -28.72 14.28 -2.81
N GLU A 149 -29.43 13.17 -2.84
CA GLU A 149 -29.22 12.14 -3.86
C GLU A 149 -29.74 12.69 -5.20
N PRO A 150 -29.01 12.48 -6.32
CA PRO A 150 -29.51 12.89 -7.64
C PRO A 150 -30.80 12.19 -8.00
N ASP A 151 -31.77 12.92 -8.59
CA ASP A 151 -33.09 12.40 -8.91
C ASP A 151 -33.14 11.71 -10.28
N THR A 152 -32.21 12.05 -11.20
CA THR A 152 -32.20 11.55 -12.59
C THR A 152 -30.97 10.68 -12.90
N GLU A 153 -31.12 9.73 -13.86
CA GLU A 153 -30.00 8.87 -14.29
C GLU A 153 -28.86 9.68 -14.92
N LYS A 154 -29.17 10.76 -15.63
CA LYS A 154 -28.17 11.64 -16.25
C LYS A 154 -27.32 12.35 -15.22
N GLU A 155 -27.93 12.84 -14.14
CA GLU A 155 -27.20 13.47 -13.01
C GLU A 155 -26.27 12.49 -12.30
N TRP A 156 -26.72 11.23 -12.13
CA TRP A 156 -25.85 10.18 -11.59
C TRP A 156 -24.66 9.87 -12.49
N ASP A 157 -24.85 9.75 -13.80
CA ASP A 157 -23.77 9.47 -14.76
C ASP A 157 -22.77 10.65 -14.85
N GLU A 158 -23.24 11.91 -14.73
CA GLU A 158 -22.35 13.09 -14.64
C GLU A 158 -21.58 13.13 -13.31
N LEU A 159 -22.25 12.81 -12.21
CA LEU A 159 -21.63 12.75 -10.89
C LEU A 159 -20.55 11.68 -10.83
N ASP A 160 -20.81 10.48 -11.36
CA ASP A 160 -19.86 9.38 -11.38
C ASP A 160 -18.63 9.72 -12.25
N ARG A 161 -18.84 10.45 -13.36
CA ARG A 161 -17.72 10.94 -14.18
C ARG A 161 -16.88 11.99 -13.46
N THR A 162 -17.53 12.96 -12.84
CA THR A 162 -16.85 14.00 -12.06
C THR A 162 -16.05 13.37 -10.91
N ARG A 163 -16.63 12.35 -10.25
CA ARG A 163 -15.94 11.55 -9.23
C ARG A 163 -14.73 10.79 -9.81
N ALA A 164 -14.83 10.23 -11.01
CA ALA A 164 -13.72 9.51 -11.64
C ALA A 164 -12.53 10.45 -11.87
N ILE A 165 -12.77 11.64 -12.41
CA ILE A 165 -11.71 12.63 -12.67
C ILE A 165 -11.12 13.15 -11.35
N ALA A 166 -11.98 13.52 -10.38
CA ALA A 166 -11.55 14.03 -9.09
C ALA A 166 -10.75 12.98 -8.30
N ASN A 167 -11.23 11.73 -8.25
CA ASN A 167 -10.53 10.63 -7.60
C ASN A 167 -9.17 10.35 -8.25
N THR A 168 -9.09 10.40 -9.58
CA THR A 168 -7.80 10.20 -10.29
C THR A 168 -6.79 11.26 -9.88
N GLY A 169 -7.20 12.54 -9.79
CA GLY A 169 -6.32 13.62 -9.32
C GLY A 169 -5.89 13.43 -7.86
N ILE A 170 -6.82 13.06 -6.98
CA ILE A 170 -6.55 12.80 -5.56
C ILE A 170 -5.60 11.61 -5.39
N TYR A 171 -5.83 10.51 -6.10
CA TYR A 171 -4.97 9.33 -6.01
C TYR A 171 -3.58 9.60 -6.60
N LEU A 172 -3.49 10.32 -7.73
CA LEU A 172 -2.20 10.75 -8.28
C LEU A 172 -1.40 11.54 -7.24
N PHE A 173 -2.03 12.52 -6.58
CA PHE A 173 -1.41 13.29 -5.52
C PHE A 173 -0.89 12.41 -4.39
N PHE A 174 -1.71 11.47 -3.89
CA PHE A 174 -1.30 10.57 -2.81
C PHE A 174 -0.18 9.61 -3.22
N MET A 175 -0.22 9.09 -4.44
CA MET A 175 0.81 8.17 -4.95
C MET A 175 2.16 8.88 -5.11
N ILE A 176 2.17 10.07 -5.73
CA ILE A 176 3.40 10.87 -5.89
C ILE A 176 3.96 11.27 -4.52
N LYS A 177 3.11 11.78 -3.62
CA LYS A 177 3.55 12.14 -2.26
C LYS A 177 4.05 10.94 -1.47
N GLY A 178 3.39 9.80 -1.59
CA GLY A 178 3.84 8.54 -0.97
C GLY A 178 5.20 8.12 -1.48
N GLN A 179 5.44 8.20 -2.78
CA GLN A 179 6.72 7.87 -3.40
C GLN A 179 7.83 8.87 -3.02
N CYS A 180 7.53 10.17 -2.94
CA CYS A 180 8.47 11.17 -2.41
C CYS A 180 8.83 10.85 -0.95
N GLY A 181 7.86 10.43 -0.14
CA GLY A 181 8.10 9.99 1.24
C GLY A 181 9.01 8.76 1.32
N THR A 182 8.76 7.75 0.48
CA THR A 182 9.63 6.55 0.40
C THR A 182 11.05 6.90 -0.06
N ALA A 183 11.20 7.76 -1.05
CA ALA A 183 12.51 8.21 -1.52
C ALA A 183 13.29 8.98 -0.44
N LEU A 184 12.61 9.87 0.29
CA LEU A 184 13.21 10.61 1.40
C LEU A 184 13.65 9.68 2.53
N THR A 185 12.80 8.72 2.91
CA THR A 185 13.12 7.77 3.99
C THR A 185 14.25 6.83 3.59
N ALA A 186 14.33 6.41 2.33
CA ALA A 186 15.43 5.60 1.81
C ALA A 186 16.76 6.37 1.83
N TRP A 187 16.73 7.64 1.41
CA TRP A 187 17.93 8.49 1.44
C TRP A 187 18.43 8.73 2.87
N LEU A 188 17.52 9.04 3.80
CA LEU A 188 17.89 9.25 5.20
C LEU A 188 18.48 8.00 5.86
N ALA A 189 17.93 6.82 5.58
CA ALA A 189 18.44 5.58 6.14
C ALA A 189 19.78 5.15 5.53
N TYR A 190 20.06 5.52 4.29
CA TYR A 190 21.32 5.26 3.62
C TYR A 190 22.46 6.16 4.15
N GLU A 191 22.23 7.47 4.29
CA GLU A 191 23.22 8.44 4.75
C GLU A 191 23.44 8.41 6.28
N TYR A 192 22.38 8.11 7.02
CA TYR A 192 22.35 8.13 8.48
C TYR A 192 21.87 6.78 9.02
N ARG A 193 21.31 6.77 10.21
CA ARG A 193 20.71 5.58 10.82
C ARG A 193 19.23 5.49 10.45
N TRP A 194 18.69 4.26 10.40
CA TRP A 194 17.25 4.05 10.14
C TRP A 194 16.34 4.75 11.17
N GLN A 195 16.83 4.93 12.43
CA GLN A 195 16.11 5.66 13.49
C GLN A 195 15.95 7.15 13.17
N ASP A 196 16.88 7.74 12.42
CA ASP A 196 16.84 9.18 12.08
C ASP A 196 15.66 9.54 11.18
N VAL A 197 15.11 8.57 10.48
CA VAL A 197 13.85 8.71 9.76
C VAL A 197 12.71 9.13 10.71
N TYR A 198 12.62 8.51 11.89
CA TYR A 198 11.61 8.89 12.89
C TYR A 198 11.85 10.28 13.47
N TYR A 199 13.10 10.67 13.70
CA TYR A 199 13.41 12.04 14.14
C TYR A 199 13.05 13.08 13.08
N CYS A 200 13.29 12.79 11.81
CA CYS A 200 12.84 13.64 10.71
C CYS A 200 11.30 13.78 10.68
N MET A 201 10.58 12.67 10.86
CA MET A 201 9.11 12.69 10.97
C MET A 201 8.62 13.50 12.18
N MET A 202 9.34 13.42 13.32
CA MET A 202 9.05 14.25 14.49
C MET A 202 9.21 15.73 14.16
N GLY A 203 10.26 16.11 13.44
CA GLY A 203 10.47 17.48 12.96
C GLY A 203 9.31 18.01 12.10
N PHE A 204 8.87 17.21 11.11
CA PHE A 204 7.71 17.56 10.27
C PHE A 204 6.40 17.63 11.06
N SER A 205 6.22 16.72 12.04
CA SER A 205 5.03 16.74 12.90
C SER A 205 5.01 17.96 13.81
N LEU A 206 6.16 18.37 14.37
CA LEU A 206 6.30 19.58 15.17
C LEU A 206 5.98 20.84 14.34
N LEU A 207 6.51 20.92 13.14
CA LEU A 207 6.21 22.02 12.23
C LEU A 207 4.71 22.07 11.87
N ALA A 208 4.08 20.91 11.66
CA ALA A 208 2.65 20.80 11.42
C ALA A 208 1.83 21.30 12.64
N ILE A 209 2.22 20.91 13.86
CA ILE A 209 1.60 21.38 15.11
C ILE A 209 1.68 22.89 15.20
N LEU A 210 2.85 23.46 14.95
CA LEU A 210 3.09 24.91 15.03
C LEU A 210 2.26 25.65 13.98
N LEU A 211 2.23 25.18 12.73
CA LEU A 211 1.40 25.77 11.68
C LEU A 211 -0.10 25.74 12.03
N ILE A 212 -0.62 24.61 12.52
CA ILE A 212 -2.01 24.48 12.93
C ILE A 212 -2.32 25.39 14.11
N PHE A 213 -1.39 25.49 15.07
CA PHE A 213 -1.57 26.33 16.26
C PHE A 213 -1.74 27.80 15.89
N ILE A 214 -0.90 28.31 14.99
CA ILE A 214 -0.88 29.72 14.56
C ILE A 214 -2.02 30.03 13.60
N THR A 215 -2.31 29.14 12.64
CA THR A 215 -3.17 29.50 11.48
C THR A 215 -4.64 29.12 11.65
N MET A 216 -4.97 28.16 12.54
CA MET A 216 -6.34 27.68 12.70
C MET A 216 -7.00 28.18 14.00
N PRO A 217 -8.24 28.71 13.96
CA PRO A 217 -8.98 29.09 15.14
C PRO A 217 -9.56 27.89 15.91
N TYR A 218 -9.75 28.02 17.22
CA TYR A 218 -10.40 27.01 18.07
C TYR A 218 -11.93 26.94 17.89
N ARG A 219 -12.51 27.65 16.94
CA ARG A 219 -13.96 27.72 16.75
C ARG A 219 -14.50 26.40 16.22
N GLY A 220 -15.54 25.89 16.88
CA GLY A 220 -16.26 24.68 16.46
C GLY A 220 -17.54 25.01 15.70
N TYR A 221 -17.96 24.12 14.82
CA TYR A 221 -19.26 24.20 14.16
C TYR A 221 -20.40 23.89 15.16
N LYS A 222 -21.41 24.76 15.23
CA LYS A 222 -22.67 24.49 15.95
C LYS A 222 -23.66 23.89 14.95
N GLY A 223 -24.30 22.77 15.31
CA GLY A 223 -25.42 22.24 14.51
C GLY A 223 -25.31 20.80 14.00
N LEU A 224 -24.18 20.12 14.18
CA LEU A 224 -24.06 18.72 13.74
C LEU A 224 -24.60 17.73 14.79
N PRO A 225 -25.28 16.66 14.39
CA PRO A 225 -25.78 15.65 15.32
C PRO A 225 -24.62 14.98 16.08
N ARG A 226 -24.83 14.67 17.36
CA ARG A 226 -23.89 13.92 18.18
C ARG A 226 -24.13 12.44 17.96
N PHE A 227 -23.18 11.72 17.39
CA PHE A 227 -23.21 10.26 17.39
C PHE A 227 -22.44 9.75 18.59
N PRO A 228 -23.07 9.00 19.51
CA PRO A 228 -22.37 8.46 20.66
C PRO A 228 -21.33 7.42 20.21
N ILE A 229 -20.11 7.57 20.70
CA ILE A 229 -19.09 6.52 20.60
C ILE A 229 -19.40 5.55 21.74
N SER A 230 -19.88 4.37 21.43
CA SER A 230 -20.18 3.35 22.43
C SER A 230 -18.95 2.46 22.71
N LEU A 231 -18.87 1.92 23.92
CA LEU A 231 -17.80 0.99 24.29
C LEU A 231 -17.75 -0.25 23.35
N ARG A 232 -18.91 -0.70 22.86
CA ARG A 232 -19.00 -1.78 21.86
C ARG A 232 -18.24 -1.50 20.56
N MET A 233 -18.09 -0.22 20.20
CA MET A 233 -17.31 0.14 19.00
C MET A 233 -15.82 -0.12 19.18
N PHE A 234 -15.29 0.07 20.39
CA PHE A 234 -13.91 -0.31 20.66
C PHE A 234 -13.73 -1.82 20.53
N GLY A 235 -14.71 -2.63 21.00
CA GLY A 235 -14.71 -4.08 20.78
C GLY A 235 -14.69 -4.46 19.30
N ASN A 236 -15.49 -3.80 18.47
CA ASN A 236 -15.50 -4.05 17.03
C ASN A 236 -14.17 -3.62 16.36
N VAL A 237 -13.59 -2.49 16.76
CA VAL A 237 -12.27 -2.03 16.27
C VAL A 237 -11.19 -3.04 16.63
N THR A 238 -11.14 -3.48 17.89
CA THR A 238 -10.14 -4.46 18.35
C THR A 238 -10.32 -5.81 17.68
N ALA A 239 -11.56 -6.29 17.50
CA ALA A 239 -11.85 -7.53 16.78
C ALA A 239 -11.39 -7.47 15.32
N LEU A 240 -11.63 -6.35 14.62
CA LEU A 240 -11.13 -6.15 13.26
C LEU A 240 -9.60 -6.13 13.21
N CYS A 241 -8.95 -5.40 14.12
CA CYS A 241 -7.49 -5.34 14.18
C CYS A 241 -6.89 -6.73 14.42
N LEU A 242 -7.45 -7.52 15.34
CA LEU A 242 -6.95 -8.86 15.65
C LEU A 242 -7.20 -9.83 14.48
N ALA A 243 -8.36 -9.79 13.84
CA ALA A 243 -8.64 -10.61 12.66
C ALA A 243 -7.63 -10.34 11.53
N LEU A 244 -7.38 -9.06 11.23
CA LEU A 244 -6.44 -8.67 10.18
C LEU A 244 -4.98 -8.92 10.58
N ALA A 245 -4.62 -8.79 11.86
CA ALA A 245 -3.29 -9.12 12.37
C ALA A 245 -3.01 -10.62 12.25
N CYS A 246 -3.96 -11.49 12.64
CA CYS A 246 -3.86 -12.93 12.46
C CYS A 246 -3.73 -13.31 10.97
N PHE A 247 -4.53 -12.69 10.08
CA PHE A 247 -4.40 -12.91 8.65
C PHE A 247 -3.02 -12.51 8.13
N SER A 248 -2.54 -11.30 8.48
CA SER A 248 -1.23 -10.82 8.05
C SER A 248 -0.10 -11.68 8.60
N TYR A 249 -0.23 -12.19 9.82
CA TYR A 249 0.74 -13.10 10.42
C TYR A 249 0.86 -14.39 9.59
N VAL A 250 -0.26 -15.02 9.26
CA VAL A 250 -0.29 -16.24 8.42
C VAL A 250 0.36 -15.99 7.06
N MET A 251 0.05 -14.87 6.41
CA MET A 251 0.58 -14.56 5.07
C MET A 251 2.07 -14.21 5.07
N VAL A 252 2.57 -13.58 6.12
CA VAL A 252 3.99 -13.18 6.21
C VAL A 252 4.88 -14.31 6.67
N TYR A 253 4.47 -15.02 7.70
CA TYR A 253 5.30 -16.08 8.32
C TYR A 253 5.03 -17.49 7.75
N GLY A 254 3.98 -17.67 6.95
CA GLY A 254 3.59 -18.99 6.44
C GLY A 254 4.75 -19.72 5.76
N LYS A 255 5.51 -19.04 4.90
CA LYS A 255 6.64 -19.67 4.18
C LYS A 255 7.84 -20.01 5.07
N THR A 256 8.06 -19.26 6.16
CA THR A 256 9.20 -19.46 7.09
C THR A 256 8.92 -20.49 8.17
N LEU A 257 7.64 -20.75 8.45
CA LEU A 257 7.15 -21.70 9.43
C LEU A 257 6.47 -22.92 8.78
N ASP A 258 6.79 -23.20 7.52
CA ASP A 258 6.25 -24.34 6.75
C ASP A 258 4.71 -24.46 6.80
N TRP A 259 4.04 -23.28 6.75
CA TRP A 259 2.59 -23.16 6.70
C TRP A 259 1.89 -23.87 7.86
N PHE A 260 0.96 -24.78 7.57
CA PHE A 260 0.11 -25.43 8.56
C PHE A 260 0.81 -26.55 9.37
N ASP A 261 2.07 -26.84 9.10
CA ASP A 261 2.85 -27.78 9.91
C ASP A 261 3.20 -27.16 11.27
N ASP A 262 3.39 -25.84 11.33
CA ASP A 262 3.60 -25.13 12.59
C ASP A 262 2.28 -24.88 13.35
N SER A 263 2.32 -25.08 14.67
CA SER A 263 1.19 -24.87 15.56
C SER A 263 0.77 -23.40 15.64
N THR A 264 1.72 -22.45 15.54
CA THR A 264 1.44 -21.01 15.64
C THR A 264 0.63 -20.51 14.44
N ILE A 265 0.90 -21.01 13.23
CA ILE A 265 0.12 -20.69 12.02
C ILE A 265 -1.30 -21.26 12.14
N ARG A 266 -1.46 -22.47 12.65
CA ARG A 266 -2.80 -23.06 12.89
C ARG A 266 -3.62 -22.23 13.88
N TRP A 267 -3.02 -21.81 15.01
CA TRP A 267 -3.69 -20.94 15.98
C TRP A 267 -3.98 -19.54 15.42
N ALA A 268 -3.07 -18.96 14.65
CA ALA A 268 -3.31 -17.69 14.00
C ALA A 268 -4.47 -17.77 12.98
N THR A 269 -4.55 -18.87 12.23
CA THR A 269 -5.65 -19.10 11.28
C THR A 269 -6.99 -19.27 12.02
N ALA A 270 -7.03 -20.08 13.08
CA ALA A 270 -8.21 -20.21 13.93
C ALA A 270 -8.62 -18.87 14.55
N GLY A 271 -7.66 -18.09 15.02
CA GLY A 271 -7.86 -16.73 15.55
C GLY A 271 -8.45 -15.78 14.49
N CYS A 272 -7.98 -15.85 13.26
CA CYS A 272 -8.53 -15.03 12.16
C CYS A 272 -10.01 -15.30 11.94
N PHE A 273 -10.42 -16.58 11.87
CA PHE A 273 -11.83 -16.95 11.74
C PHE A 273 -12.65 -16.57 12.98
N PHE A 274 -12.12 -16.81 14.18
CA PHE A 274 -12.78 -16.47 15.44
C PHE A 274 -13.06 -14.98 15.57
N PHE A 275 -12.05 -14.12 15.36
CA PHE A 275 -12.22 -12.67 15.48
C PHE A 275 -13.08 -12.09 14.35
N THR A 276 -13.05 -12.68 13.16
CA THR A 276 -13.97 -12.30 12.08
C THR A 276 -15.40 -12.65 12.42
N ALA A 277 -15.66 -13.86 12.94
CA ALA A 277 -16.98 -14.27 13.39
C ALA A 277 -17.47 -13.41 14.56
N LEU A 278 -16.60 -13.11 15.52
CA LEU A 278 -16.89 -12.22 16.65
C LEU A 278 -17.29 -10.82 16.17
N LEU A 279 -16.54 -10.24 15.22
CA LEU A 279 -16.86 -8.94 14.62
C LEU A 279 -18.26 -8.95 13.98
N LEU A 280 -18.55 -9.97 13.17
CA LEU A 280 -19.84 -10.13 12.51
C LEU A 280 -20.97 -10.29 13.54
N TYR A 281 -20.77 -11.10 14.56
CA TYR A 281 -21.74 -11.31 15.64
C TYR A 281 -22.02 -10.00 16.39
N MET A 282 -20.98 -9.30 16.82
CA MET A 282 -21.13 -8.01 17.52
C MET A 282 -21.84 -6.95 16.68
N ASP A 283 -21.61 -6.96 15.38
CA ASP A 283 -22.26 -6.02 14.46
C ASP A 283 -23.73 -6.38 14.19
N LEU A 284 -24.06 -7.68 14.06
CA LEU A 284 -25.44 -8.16 13.91
C LEU A 284 -26.32 -7.91 15.14
N VAL A 285 -25.76 -8.06 16.35
CA VAL A 285 -26.47 -7.81 17.63
C VAL A 285 -26.57 -6.31 17.93
N SER A 286 -25.85 -5.46 17.19
CA SER A 286 -25.87 -4.02 17.41
C SER A 286 -27.13 -3.37 16.84
N HIS A 287 -27.67 -2.37 17.55
CA HIS A 287 -28.81 -1.58 17.07
C HIS A 287 -28.47 -0.83 15.78
N ARG A 288 -29.43 -0.71 14.85
CA ARG A 288 -29.27 -0.06 13.51
C ARG A 288 -28.56 1.30 13.50
N ARG A 289 -28.60 2.04 14.60
CA ARG A 289 -27.91 3.36 14.74
C ARG A 289 -26.45 3.26 15.21
N THR A 290 -26.00 2.10 15.66
CA THR A 290 -24.67 1.89 16.27
C THR A 290 -23.78 0.90 15.53
N HIS A 291 -24.21 0.43 14.33
CA HIS A 291 -23.39 -0.49 13.52
C HIS A 291 -22.02 0.10 13.23
N TYR A 292 -20.97 -0.68 13.46
CA TYR A 292 -19.61 -0.36 13.06
C TYR A 292 -19.40 -0.58 11.56
N LEU A 293 -19.80 -1.74 11.04
CA LEU A 293 -19.85 -2.07 9.63
C LEU A 293 -21.30 -2.23 9.19
N ASN A 294 -21.69 -1.60 8.10
CA ASN A 294 -23.00 -1.82 7.54
C ASN A 294 -22.95 -2.94 6.50
N LEU A 295 -23.20 -4.17 6.93
CA LEU A 295 -23.13 -5.37 6.08
C LEU A 295 -24.08 -5.33 4.86
N GLY A 296 -25.08 -4.45 4.88
CA GLY A 296 -25.93 -4.21 3.71
C GLY A 296 -25.16 -3.74 2.46
N VAL A 297 -23.91 -3.30 2.62
CA VAL A 297 -23.04 -2.93 1.51
C VAL A 297 -22.79 -4.10 0.55
N PHE A 298 -22.72 -5.34 1.03
CA PHE A 298 -22.50 -6.53 0.21
C PHE A 298 -23.70 -6.90 -0.69
N LYS A 299 -24.88 -6.32 -0.44
CA LYS A 299 -26.05 -6.43 -1.35
C LYS A 299 -25.85 -5.63 -2.65
N LEU A 300 -24.86 -4.73 -2.69
CA LEU A 300 -24.52 -3.95 -3.87
C LEU A 300 -23.65 -4.81 -4.80
N SER A 301 -24.11 -5.07 -6.02
CA SER A 301 -23.49 -6.02 -6.96
C SER A 301 -22.04 -5.72 -7.32
N ASN A 302 -21.61 -4.45 -7.29
CA ASN A 302 -20.28 -4.04 -7.74
C ASN A 302 -19.21 -4.13 -6.63
N ILE A 303 -19.59 -4.28 -5.37
CA ILE A 303 -18.63 -4.25 -4.24
C ILE A 303 -17.79 -5.52 -4.17
N GLY A 304 -18.42 -6.67 -4.29
CA GLY A 304 -17.69 -7.94 -4.32
C GLY A 304 -16.72 -8.03 -5.50
N MET A 305 -17.16 -7.57 -6.68
CA MET A 305 -16.31 -7.51 -7.88
C MET A 305 -15.14 -6.54 -7.70
N ALA A 306 -15.39 -5.36 -7.14
CA ALA A 306 -14.33 -4.39 -6.87
C ALA A 306 -13.32 -4.91 -5.84
N ALA A 307 -13.78 -5.57 -4.79
CA ALA A 307 -12.90 -6.21 -3.79
C ALA A 307 -12.03 -7.30 -4.43
N LEU A 308 -12.62 -8.19 -5.26
CA LEU A 308 -11.88 -9.22 -6.00
C LEU A 308 -10.82 -8.60 -6.92
N LEU A 309 -11.20 -7.62 -7.73
CA LEU A 309 -10.27 -6.96 -8.64
C LEU A 309 -9.17 -6.17 -7.91
N TYR A 310 -9.46 -5.56 -6.74
CA TYR A 310 -8.42 -4.98 -5.89
C TYR A 310 -7.43 -6.03 -5.38
N THR A 311 -7.94 -7.19 -4.95
CA THR A 311 -7.09 -8.30 -4.49
C THR A 311 -6.15 -8.76 -5.61
N LEU A 312 -6.68 -9.02 -6.80
CA LEU A 312 -5.90 -9.43 -7.97
C LEU A 312 -4.89 -8.37 -8.40
N LEU A 313 -5.32 -7.10 -8.45
CA LEU A 313 -4.45 -5.99 -8.82
C LEU A 313 -3.27 -5.87 -7.85
N MET A 314 -3.54 -5.91 -6.55
CA MET A 314 -2.51 -5.76 -5.53
C MET A 314 -1.62 -6.99 -5.40
N ALA A 315 -2.17 -8.18 -5.57
CA ALA A 315 -1.39 -9.41 -5.62
C ALA A 315 -0.40 -9.38 -6.81
N LEU A 316 -0.87 -9.04 -8.01
CA LEU A 316 -0.01 -8.91 -9.20
C LEU A 316 1.00 -7.75 -9.07
N ASN A 317 0.66 -6.67 -8.36
CA ASN A 317 1.60 -5.57 -8.12
C ASN A 317 2.80 -5.98 -7.25
N CYS A 318 2.70 -7.07 -6.47
CA CYS A 318 3.83 -7.65 -5.73
C CYS A 318 4.95 -8.16 -6.66
N SER A 319 4.71 -8.28 -7.98
CA SER A 319 5.74 -8.49 -9.01
C SER A 319 6.83 -7.41 -9.01
N ALA A 320 6.65 -6.29 -8.29
CA ALA A 320 7.71 -5.33 -7.95
C ALA A 320 8.96 -5.99 -7.38
N MET A 321 8.79 -7.10 -6.65
CA MET A 321 9.87 -7.90 -6.09
C MET A 321 10.88 -8.38 -7.17
N PHE A 322 10.45 -8.61 -8.40
CA PHE A 322 11.34 -9.08 -9.47
C PHE A 322 12.41 -8.04 -9.82
N VAL A 323 12.04 -6.77 -9.88
CA VAL A 323 12.99 -5.68 -10.14
C VAL A 323 14.00 -5.59 -9.00
N SER A 324 13.55 -5.60 -7.74
CA SER A 324 14.44 -5.51 -6.59
C SER A 324 15.34 -6.75 -6.45
N LEU A 325 14.84 -7.95 -6.68
CA LEU A 325 15.66 -9.17 -6.69
C LEU A 325 16.71 -9.13 -7.80
N PHE A 326 16.33 -8.72 -9.01
CA PHE A 326 17.25 -8.64 -10.13
C PHE A 326 18.35 -7.59 -9.90
N THR A 327 17.99 -6.40 -9.37
CA THR A 327 18.96 -5.33 -9.08
C THR A 327 19.89 -5.71 -7.94
N ASN A 328 19.37 -6.29 -6.86
CA ASN A 328 20.19 -6.61 -5.68
C ASN A 328 21.03 -7.89 -5.88
N VAL A 329 20.47 -8.94 -6.48
CA VAL A 329 21.15 -10.25 -6.64
C VAL A 329 21.88 -10.34 -7.96
N GLY A 330 21.28 -9.92 -9.07
CA GLY A 330 21.86 -10.02 -10.41
C GLY A 330 22.88 -8.93 -10.69
N MET A 331 22.50 -7.68 -10.45
CA MET A 331 23.38 -6.51 -10.70
C MET A 331 24.26 -6.14 -9.52
N LYS A 332 24.00 -6.66 -8.32
CA LYS A 332 24.69 -6.33 -7.06
C LYS A 332 24.69 -4.83 -6.75
N LEU A 333 23.57 -4.15 -7.05
CA LEU A 333 23.41 -2.74 -6.75
C LEU A 333 23.11 -2.52 -5.27
N ASP A 334 23.55 -1.37 -4.75
CA ASP A 334 23.21 -0.93 -3.40
C ASP A 334 21.70 -0.65 -3.23
N ASN A 335 21.23 -0.73 -2.00
CA ASN A 335 19.83 -0.46 -1.67
C ASN A 335 19.37 0.93 -2.14
N TRP A 336 20.23 1.95 -2.06
CA TRP A 336 19.93 3.29 -2.57
C TRP A 336 19.75 3.32 -4.09
N GLN A 337 20.63 2.66 -4.84
CA GLN A 337 20.52 2.58 -6.30
C GLN A 337 19.26 1.81 -6.72
N SER A 338 18.95 0.72 -6.02
CA SER A 338 17.70 -0.04 -6.22
C SER A 338 16.46 0.79 -5.87
N ALA A 339 16.50 1.55 -4.77
CA ALA A 339 15.43 2.45 -4.38
C ALA A 339 15.24 3.62 -5.37
N SER A 340 16.34 4.11 -5.97
CA SER A 340 16.28 5.20 -6.96
C SER A 340 15.52 4.80 -8.23
N LEU A 341 15.57 3.52 -8.63
CA LEU A 341 14.74 2.99 -9.71
C LEU A 341 13.25 3.12 -9.41
N ASN A 342 12.84 2.95 -8.17
CA ASN A 342 11.44 3.10 -7.79
C ASN A 342 10.92 4.54 -7.95
N ASN A 343 11.79 5.54 -8.08
CA ASN A 343 11.36 6.92 -8.36
C ASN A 343 10.71 7.06 -9.74
N TRP A 344 11.06 6.19 -10.70
CA TRP A 344 10.42 6.15 -12.02
C TRP A 344 8.95 5.73 -11.98
N THR A 345 8.49 5.16 -10.86
CA THR A 345 7.06 4.91 -10.62
C THR A 345 6.23 6.19 -10.68
N MET A 346 6.79 7.34 -10.28
CA MET A 346 6.09 8.64 -10.34
C MET A 346 5.71 9.00 -11.77
N MET A 347 6.64 8.78 -12.73
CA MET A 347 6.38 9.00 -14.14
C MET A 347 5.26 8.07 -14.65
N GLY A 348 5.30 6.80 -14.25
CA GLY A 348 4.26 5.84 -14.60
C GLY A 348 2.89 6.21 -14.01
N TYR A 349 2.82 6.67 -12.77
CA TYR A 349 1.59 7.16 -12.16
C TYR A 349 1.02 8.38 -12.88
N PHE A 350 1.88 9.33 -13.26
CA PHE A 350 1.46 10.51 -14.01
C PHE A 350 0.87 10.13 -15.36
N ILE A 351 1.57 9.31 -16.15
CA ILE A 351 1.10 8.82 -17.46
C ILE A 351 -0.22 8.04 -17.29
N GLY A 352 -0.30 7.13 -16.31
CA GLY A 352 -1.51 6.36 -16.02
C GLY A 352 -2.70 7.24 -15.63
N ALA A 353 -2.47 8.30 -14.87
CA ALA A 353 -3.51 9.26 -14.51
C ALA A 353 -4.00 10.05 -15.73
N VAL A 354 -3.10 10.50 -16.62
CA VAL A 354 -3.47 11.18 -17.86
C VAL A 354 -4.32 10.25 -18.75
N ILE A 355 -3.90 8.99 -18.92
CA ILE A 355 -4.68 7.98 -19.67
C ILE A 355 -6.09 7.82 -19.03
N CYS A 356 -6.16 7.69 -17.71
CA CYS A 356 -7.42 7.53 -17.00
C CYS A 356 -8.35 8.75 -17.20
N ILE A 357 -7.83 9.97 -17.08
CA ILE A 357 -8.61 11.21 -17.25
C ILE A 357 -9.10 11.35 -18.69
N VAL A 358 -8.20 11.21 -19.68
CA VAL A 358 -8.52 11.39 -21.11
C VAL A 358 -9.58 10.36 -21.56
N LEU A 359 -9.42 9.10 -21.20
CA LEU A 359 -10.35 8.05 -21.57
C LEU A 359 -11.70 8.18 -20.81
N SER A 360 -11.68 8.64 -19.57
CA SER A 360 -12.91 8.96 -18.82
C SER A 360 -13.67 10.12 -19.45
N LEU A 361 -12.98 11.15 -19.94
CA LEU A 361 -13.58 12.26 -20.69
C LEU A 361 -14.21 11.80 -22.02
N LYS A 362 -13.58 10.86 -22.72
CA LYS A 362 -14.08 10.23 -23.96
C LYS A 362 -15.21 9.22 -23.73
N LYS A 363 -15.71 9.07 -22.50
CA LYS A 363 -16.81 8.14 -22.13
C LYS A 363 -16.52 6.67 -22.43
N VAL A 364 -15.25 6.26 -22.41
CA VAL A 364 -14.87 4.85 -22.62
C VAL A 364 -15.41 3.98 -21.49
N HIS A 365 -15.83 2.76 -21.80
CA HIS A 365 -16.35 1.82 -20.80
C HIS A 365 -15.28 1.42 -19.77
N PHE A 366 -15.68 1.29 -18.51
CA PHE A 366 -14.79 0.88 -17.42
C PHE A 366 -14.06 -0.44 -17.70
N LYS A 367 -14.72 -1.42 -18.36
CA LYS A 367 -14.06 -2.68 -18.73
C LYS A 367 -12.82 -2.47 -19.60
N SER A 368 -12.94 -1.64 -20.64
CA SER A 368 -11.81 -1.36 -21.55
C SER A 368 -10.65 -0.70 -20.81
N LEU A 369 -10.95 0.19 -19.85
CA LEU A 369 -9.95 0.84 -19.02
C LEU A 369 -9.23 -0.14 -18.09
N PHE A 370 -9.96 -1.08 -17.49
CA PHE A 370 -9.35 -2.15 -16.69
C PHE A 370 -8.45 -3.05 -17.54
N VAL A 371 -8.91 -3.45 -18.73
CA VAL A 371 -8.11 -4.24 -19.66
C VAL A 371 -6.81 -3.52 -20.02
N ILE A 372 -6.87 -2.21 -20.35
CA ILE A 372 -5.67 -1.42 -20.63
C ILE A 372 -4.69 -1.46 -19.45
N GLY A 373 -5.17 -1.29 -18.21
CA GLY A 373 -4.32 -1.36 -17.03
C GLY A 373 -3.60 -2.70 -16.89
N PHE A 374 -4.34 -3.81 -16.99
CA PHE A 374 -3.73 -5.15 -16.88
C PHE A 374 -2.84 -5.52 -18.08
N VAL A 375 -3.09 -4.97 -19.27
CA VAL A 375 -2.18 -5.10 -20.43
C VAL A 375 -0.83 -4.45 -20.11
N PHE A 376 -0.80 -3.22 -19.58
CA PHE A 376 0.46 -2.57 -19.20
C PHE A 376 1.19 -3.35 -18.09
N MET A 377 0.46 -3.92 -17.13
CA MET A 377 1.06 -4.75 -16.08
C MET A 377 1.65 -6.05 -16.68
N GLY A 378 0.95 -6.70 -17.62
CA GLY A 378 1.44 -7.86 -18.35
C GLY A 378 2.67 -7.53 -19.19
N LEU A 379 2.68 -6.40 -19.91
CA LEU A 379 3.84 -5.93 -20.66
C LEU A 379 5.05 -5.69 -19.78
N SER A 380 4.87 -5.18 -18.56
CA SER A 380 5.95 -5.04 -17.59
C SER A 380 6.56 -6.40 -17.21
N ALA A 381 5.72 -7.40 -16.96
CA ALA A 381 6.17 -8.76 -16.65
C ALA A 381 6.88 -9.41 -17.84
N LEU A 382 6.35 -9.22 -19.04
CA LEU A 382 6.96 -9.71 -20.28
C LEU A 382 8.33 -9.06 -20.53
N PHE A 383 8.45 -7.75 -20.28
CA PHE A 383 9.72 -7.04 -20.40
C PHE A 383 10.75 -7.61 -19.41
N MET A 384 10.36 -7.85 -18.15
CA MET A 384 11.22 -8.51 -17.16
C MET A 384 11.65 -9.91 -17.62
N TYR A 385 10.76 -10.69 -18.21
CA TYR A 385 11.10 -12.02 -18.73
C TYR A 385 12.24 -11.99 -19.74
N PHE A 386 12.29 -11.00 -20.63
CA PHE A 386 13.35 -10.88 -21.64
C PHE A 386 14.63 -10.22 -21.10
N GLU A 387 14.51 -9.27 -20.18
CA GLU A 387 15.64 -8.47 -19.71
C GLU A 387 16.44 -9.14 -18.57
N VAL A 388 15.84 -10.10 -17.84
CA VAL A 388 16.55 -10.84 -16.79
C VAL A 388 17.60 -11.76 -17.42
N GLN A 389 18.83 -11.25 -17.46
CA GLN A 389 20.04 -11.92 -17.98
C GLN A 389 21.20 -11.70 -17.03
N SER A 390 22.30 -12.40 -17.25
CA SER A 390 23.53 -12.28 -16.43
C SER A 390 24.16 -10.90 -16.46
N MET A 391 23.94 -10.11 -17.50
CA MET A 391 24.40 -8.72 -17.68
C MET A 391 23.21 -7.83 -18.04
N GLY A 392 22.49 -7.35 -17.04
CA GLY A 392 21.42 -6.38 -17.25
C GLY A 392 21.92 -4.93 -17.22
N LEU A 393 21.30 -4.08 -18.05
CA LEU A 393 21.58 -2.64 -18.07
C LEU A 393 20.64 -1.93 -17.07
N TYR A 394 21.21 -1.18 -16.12
CA TYR A 394 20.44 -0.38 -15.16
C TYR A 394 19.41 0.54 -15.84
N GLU A 395 19.79 1.18 -16.93
CA GLU A 395 18.91 2.09 -17.68
C GLU A 395 17.65 1.40 -18.21
N ARG A 396 17.72 0.13 -18.56
CA ARG A 396 16.57 -0.63 -19.08
C ARG A 396 15.58 -1.01 -18.00
N MET A 397 16.01 -1.10 -16.74
CA MET A 397 15.12 -1.43 -15.62
C MET A 397 14.09 -0.34 -15.32
N LYS A 398 14.26 0.87 -15.85
CA LYS A 398 13.26 1.95 -15.75
C LYS A 398 11.95 1.60 -16.45
N TYR A 399 12.01 0.90 -17.60
CA TYR A 399 10.83 0.60 -18.43
C TYR A 399 9.82 -0.33 -17.73
N PRO A 400 10.20 -1.47 -17.16
CA PRO A 400 9.24 -2.34 -16.48
C PRO A 400 8.65 -1.66 -15.24
N VAL A 401 9.40 -0.79 -14.54
CA VAL A 401 8.87 -0.01 -13.41
C VAL A 401 7.80 0.97 -13.87
N ILE A 402 8.04 1.71 -14.97
CA ILE A 402 7.07 2.65 -15.54
C ILE A 402 5.83 1.91 -16.03
N LEU A 403 5.99 0.84 -16.82
CA LEU A 403 4.87 0.06 -17.36
C LEU A 403 3.98 -0.51 -16.26
N ARG A 404 4.59 -1.10 -15.22
CA ARG A 404 3.87 -1.62 -14.06
C ARG A 404 3.08 -0.52 -13.35
N SER A 405 3.68 0.66 -13.18
CA SER A 405 3.05 1.78 -12.48
C SER A 405 1.88 2.37 -13.27
N ILE A 406 1.96 2.43 -14.62
CA ILE A 406 0.83 2.76 -15.49
C ILE A 406 -0.28 1.72 -15.29
N GLY A 407 0.10 0.43 -15.37
CA GLY A 407 -0.83 -0.69 -15.22
C GLY A 407 -1.54 -0.72 -13.88
N MET A 408 -0.87 -0.30 -12.81
CA MET A 408 -1.45 -0.18 -11.48
C MET A 408 -2.38 1.02 -11.37
N MET A 409 -1.96 2.21 -11.85
CA MET A 409 -2.67 3.48 -11.60
C MET A 409 -4.07 3.49 -12.19
N VAL A 410 -4.24 2.98 -13.42
CA VAL A 410 -5.54 3.01 -14.12
C VAL A 410 -6.62 2.20 -13.39
N PRO A 411 -6.44 0.90 -13.10
CA PRO A 411 -7.45 0.14 -12.35
C PRO A 411 -7.62 0.64 -10.91
N TYR A 412 -6.55 1.08 -10.27
CA TYR A 412 -6.57 1.55 -8.89
C TYR A 412 -7.53 2.72 -8.67
N CYS A 413 -7.52 3.70 -9.58
CA CYS A 413 -8.43 4.84 -9.51
C CYS A 413 -9.87 4.46 -9.84
N LEU A 414 -10.04 3.64 -10.87
CA LEU A 414 -11.36 3.34 -11.40
C LEU A 414 -12.15 2.32 -10.57
N LEU A 415 -11.48 1.40 -9.89
CA LEU A 415 -12.13 0.45 -8.98
C LEU A 415 -12.82 1.18 -7.81
N ALA A 416 -12.23 2.26 -7.31
CA ALA A 416 -12.86 3.09 -6.29
C ALA A 416 -14.16 3.73 -6.80
N VAL A 417 -14.17 4.16 -8.07
CA VAL A 417 -15.36 4.76 -8.69
C VAL A 417 -16.43 3.70 -9.00
N LEU A 418 -16.00 2.55 -9.56
CA LEU A 418 -16.91 1.43 -9.87
C LEU A 418 -17.71 1.00 -8.65
N ALA A 419 -17.07 0.84 -7.53
CA ALA A 419 -17.71 0.41 -6.30
C ALA A 419 -18.64 1.48 -5.70
N THR A 420 -18.30 2.77 -5.89
CA THR A 420 -19.12 3.88 -5.38
C THR A 420 -20.19 4.35 -6.36
N GLN A 421 -20.33 3.70 -7.53
CA GLN A 421 -21.38 4.01 -8.48
C GLN A 421 -22.76 3.90 -7.83
N ARG A 422 -23.53 5.01 -7.86
CA ARG A 422 -24.90 5.10 -7.31
C ARG A 422 -25.00 4.53 -5.88
N MET A 423 -23.92 4.67 -5.08
CA MET A 423 -23.90 4.16 -3.71
C MET A 423 -24.55 5.16 -2.76
N PRO A 424 -25.53 4.72 -1.92
CA PRO A 424 -26.04 5.53 -0.84
C PRO A 424 -24.96 5.90 0.16
N TYR A 425 -25.00 7.13 0.63
CA TYR A 425 -23.95 7.68 1.48
C TYR A 425 -23.73 6.90 2.79
N ARG A 426 -24.79 6.24 3.32
CA ARG A 426 -24.74 5.41 4.54
C ARG A 426 -23.75 4.24 4.47
N TYR A 427 -23.40 3.78 3.26
CA TYR A 427 -22.47 2.65 3.05
C TYR A 427 -21.03 3.09 2.81
N PHE A 428 -20.79 4.40 2.62
CA PHE A 428 -19.49 4.92 2.17
C PHE A 428 -18.34 4.62 3.13
N SER A 429 -18.55 4.77 4.46
CA SER A 429 -17.51 4.49 5.45
C SER A 429 -17.15 3.00 5.53
N THR A 430 -18.15 2.12 5.41
CA THR A 430 -17.94 0.67 5.35
C THR A 430 -17.19 0.28 4.09
N TRP A 431 -17.54 0.89 2.94
CA TRP A 431 -16.82 0.67 1.70
C TRP A 431 -15.34 1.08 1.79
N ILE A 432 -15.03 2.23 2.40
CA ILE A 432 -13.64 2.64 2.60
C ILE A 432 -12.87 1.58 3.42
N CYS A 433 -13.47 1.04 4.46
CA CYS A 433 -12.86 -0.04 5.26
C CYS A 433 -12.59 -1.28 4.40
N ILE A 434 -13.58 -1.76 3.67
CA ILE A 434 -13.45 -2.92 2.77
C ILE A 434 -12.36 -2.65 1.73
N MET A 435 -12.41 -1.50 1.07
CA MET A 435 -11.42 -1.12 0.07
C MET A 435 -10.00 -1.11 0.65
N LEU A 436 -9.79 -0.53 1.84
CA LEU A 436 -8.47 -0.52 2.49
C LEU A 436 -8.01 -1.92 2.88
N THR A 437 -8.92 -2.75 3.41
CA THR A 437 -8.62 -4.13 3.79
C THR A 437 -8.15 -4.95 2.59
N PHE A 438 -8.90 -4.93 1.49
CA PHE A 438 -8.52 -5.69 0.30
C PHE A 438 -7.31 -5.11 -0.44
N ARG A 439 -7.18 -3.78 -0.47
CA ARG A 439 -6.11 -3.09 -1.18
C ARG A 439 -4.78 -3.07 -0.45
N MET A 440 -4.78 -2.95 0.88
CA MET A 440 -3.56 -2.74 1.66
C MET A 440 -3.11 -3.97 2.46
N ILE A 441 -4.02 -4.94 2.67
CA ILE A 441 -3.73 -6.09 3.54
C ILE A 441 -3.94 -7.40 2.77
N ILE A 442 -5.15 -7.70 2.32
CA ILE A 442 -5.48 -9.01 1.72
C ILE A 442 -4.75 -9.18 0.38
N GLY A 443 -4.87 -8.23 -0.54
CA GLY A 443 -4.23 -8.32 -1.85
C GLY A 443 -2.70 -8.43 -1.77
N PRO A 444 -2.00 -7.47 -1.14
CA PRO A 444 -0.57 -7.57 -0.95
C PRO A 444 -0.15 -8.78 -0.10
N GLY A 445 -0.93 -9.17 0.93
CA GLY A 445 -0.66 -10.34 1.76
C GLY A 445 -0.62 -11.63 0.93
N ILE A 446 -1.68 -11.87 0.14
CA ILE A 446 -1.72 -13.03 -0.78
C ILE A 446 -0.59 -12.94 -1.81
N GLY A 447 -0.36 -11.76 -2.38
CA GLY A 447 0.69 -11.56 -3.37
C GLY A 447 2.09 -11.87 -2.80
N THR A 448 2.44 -11.31 -1.65
CA THR A 448 3.75 -11.57 -1.02
C THR A 448 3.91 -13.03 -0.60
N ALA A 449 2.85 -13.68 -0.13
CA ALA A 449 2.87 -15.10 0.24
C ALA A 449 3.09 -15.98 -1.00
N VAL A 450 2.29 -15.79 -2.06
CA VAL A 450 2.40 -16.58 -3.30
C VAL A 450 3.74 -16.35 -3.99
N TYR A 451 4.13 -15.11 -4.25
CA TYR A 451 5.40 -14.80 -4.92
C TYR A 451 6.61 -15.22 -4.08
N GLY A 452 6.54 -15.03 -2.74
CA GLY A 452 7.62 -15.43 -1.83
C GLY A 452 7.83 -16.94 -1.77
N ALA A 453 6.76 -17.71 -1.58
CA ALA A 453 6.82 -19.17 -1.52
C ALA A 453 7.26 -19.77 -2.87
N THR A 454 6.65 -19.32 -3.97
CA THR A 454 6.98 -19.79 -5.32
C THR A 454 8.44 -19.46 -5.68
N PHE A 455 8.93 -18.25 -5.33
CA PHE A 455 10.33 -17.88 -5.57
C PHE A 455 11.28 -18.82 -4.84
N GLN A 456 11.03 -19.10 -3.58
CA GLN A 456 11.89 -19.99 -2.77
C GLN A 456 11.92 -21.41 -3.33
N GLU A 457 10.74 -21.96 -3.69
CA GLU A 457 10.62 -23.28 -4.28
C GLU A 457 11.36 -23.37 -5.63
N ARG A 458 11.15 -22.39 -6.54
CA ARG A 458 11.80 -22.38 -7.83
C ARG A 458 13.31 -22.13 -7.75
N GLN A 459 13.72 -21.24 -6.86
CA GLN A 459 15.15 -21.02 -6.60
C GLN A 459 15.84 -22.31 -6.16
N GLN A 460 15.22 -23.05 -5.22
CA GLN A 460 15.77 -24.32 -4.75
C GLN A 460 15.83 -25.37 -5.87
N HIS A 461 14.76 -25.51 -6.63
CA HIS A 461 14.73 -26.41 -7.80
C HIS A 461 15.86 -26.09 -8.81
N TYR A 462 16.10 -24.80 -9.10
CA TYR A 462 17.20 -24.42 -9.99
C TYR A 462 18.58 -24.60 -9.34
N ILE A 463 18.73 -24.43 -8.03
CA ILE A 463 19.98 -24.73 -7.31
C ILE A 463 20.32 -26.21 -7.47
N GLU A 464 19.36 -27.10 -7.22
CA GLU A 464 19.54 -28.54 -7.37
C GLU A 464 19.90 -28.91 -8.83
N ARG A 465 19.16 -28.36 -9.80
CA ARG A 465 19.43 -28.60 -11.22
C ARG A 465 20.81 -28.12 -11.67
N TYR A 466 21.24 -26.94 -11.22
CA TYR A 466 22.54 -26.40 -11.57
C TYR A 466 23.66 -27.08 -10.80
N ALA A 467 23.45 -27.45 -9.55
CA ALA A 467 24.41 -28.21 -8.75
C ALA A 467 24.71 -29.58 -9.36
N ALA A 468 23.67 -30.25 -9.89
CA ALA A 468 23.83 -31.55 -10.58
C ALA A 468 24.73 -31.46 -11.85
N ASN A 469 24.78 -30.28 -12.49
CA ASN A 469 25.61 -30.05 -13.66
C ASN A 469 27.04 -29.56 -13.33
N VAL A 470 27.33 -29.29 -12.04
CA VAL A 470 28.68 -28.90 -11.58
C VAL A 470 29.40 -30.13 -11.05
N ASP A 471 29.74 -31.01 -11.95
CA ASP A 471 30.55 -32.19 -11.67
C ASP A 471 31.99 -31.99 -12.20
N ARG A 472 32.96 -32.70 -11.62
CA ARG A 472 34.36 -32.70 -12.05
C ARG A 472 34.55 -33.13 -13.52
N MET A 473 33.55 -33.76 -14.13
CA MET A 473 33.54 -34.16 -15.51
C MET A 473 33.29 -33.00 -16.51
N HIS A 474 32.75 -31.87 -16.03
CA HIS A 474 32.49 -30.69 -16.86
C HIS A 474 33.67 -29.73 -16.87
N ASN A 475 34.41 -29.72 -17.95
CA ASN A 475 35.68 -28.95 -18.12
C ASN A 475 35.52 -27.45 -17.76
N GLU A 476 34.37 -26.80 -18.10
CA GLU A 476 34.17 -25.38 -17.82
C GLU A 476 33.95 -25.10 -16.35
N ALA A 477 33.21 -25.95 -15.64
CA ALA A 477 32.99 -25.82 -14.21
C ALA A 477 34.29 -26.02 -13.43
N THR A 478 35.06 -27.06 -13.77
CA THR A 478 36.36 -27.37 -13.20
C THR A 478 37.36 -26.25 -13.47
N ALA A 479 37.46 -25.77 -14.70
CA ALA A 479 38.35 -24.65 -15.06
C ALA A 479 38.00 -23.35 -14.32
N SER A 480 36.73 -23.05 -14.09
CA SER A 480 36.27 -21.89 -13.31
C SER A 480 36.63 -22.03 -11.83
N TYR A 481 36.46 -23.22 -11.26
CA TYR A 481 36.82 -23.53 -9.89
C TYR A 481 38.36 -23.40 -9.68
N ASP A 482 39.15 -24.03 -10.57
CA ASP A 482 40.61 -24.00 -10.51
C ASP A 482 41.18 -22.59 -10.68
N ARG A 483 40.60 -21.78 -11.60
CA ARG A 483 40.99 -20.36 -11.74
C ARG A 483 40.74 -19.58 -10.44
N THR A 484 39.62 -19.84 -9.78
CA THR A 484 39.27 -19.17 -8.50
C THR A 484 40.21 -19.64 -7.41
N ALA A 485 40.51 -20.95 -7.30
CA ALA A 485 41.45 -21.51 -6.33
C ALA A 485 42.88 -20.97 -6.54
N MET A 486 43.34 -20.94 -7.81
CA MET A 486 44.65 -20.34 -8.15
C MET A 486 44.71 -18.86 -7.77
N GLY A 487 43.67 -18.08 -8.09
CA GLY A 487 43.60 -16.66 -7.72
C GLY A 487 43.74 -16.43 -6.21
N MET A 488 43.12 -17.30 -5.38
CA MET A 488 43.22 -17.23 -3.93
C MET A 488 44.61 -17.65 -3.40
N ARG A 489 45.26 -18.61 -4.06
CA ARG A 489 46.67 -18.97 -3.76
C ARG A 489 47.61 -17.81 -4.06
N TYR A 490 47.43 -17.08 -5.17
CA TYR A 490 48.22 -15.88 -5.48
C TYR A 490 48.06 -14.77 -4.45
N GLN A 491 46.92 -14.74 -3.75
CA GLN A 491 46.65 -13.83 -2.63
C GLN A 491 47.26 -14.30 -1.28
N GLY A 492 48.05 -15.38 -1.29
CA GLY A 492 48.78 -15.88 -0.11
C GLY A 492 47.96 -16.82 0.80
N LYS A 493 46.83 -17.34 0.34
CA LYS A 493 46.02 -18.30 1.11
C LYS A 493 46.56 -19.73 0.98
N ASN A 494 46.42 -20.52 2.05
CA ASN A 494 46.76 -21.93 2.05
C ASN A 494 45.89 -22.71 1.07
N GLU A 495 46.35 -23.89 0.64
CA GLU A 495 45.64 -24.70 -0.35
C GLU A 495 44.21 -25.08 0.06
N THR A 496 44.04 -25.48 1.31
CA THR A 496 42.74 -25.83 1.88
C THR A 496 41.79 -24.62 1.94
N GLU A 497 42.27 -23.46 2.32
CA GLU A 497 41.49 -22.21 2.33
C GLU A 497 41.16 -21.77 0.91
N ALA A 498 42.07 -21.89 -0.04
CA ALA A 498 41.81 -21.54 -1.43
C ALA A 498 40.74 -22.43 -2.06
N GLN A 499 40.77 -23.74 -1.76
CA GLN A 499 39.71 -24.67 -2.22
C GLN A 499 38.37 -24.39 -1.57
N GLN A 500 38.31 -24.09 -0.26
CA GLN A 500 37.09 -23.71 0.41
C GLN A 500 36.47 -22.42 -0.17
N MET A 501 37.32 -21.41 -0.40
CA MET A 501 36.87 -20.14 -1.00
C MET A 501 36.37 -20.33 -2.45
N ALA A 502 37.03 -21.19 -3.23
CA ALA A 502 36.56 -21.55 -4.58
C ALA A 502 35.20 -22.26 -4.55
N ALA A 503 34.98 -23.16 -3.58
CA ALA A 503 33.70 -23.84 -3.39
C ALA A 503 32.58 -22.85 -2.97
N ILE A 504 32.86 -21.94 -2.04
CA ILE A 504 31.95 -20.87 -1.62
C ILE A 504 31.58 -19.96 -2.82
N SER A 505 32.58 -19.56 -3.60
CA SER A 505 32.39 -18.74 -4.79
C SER A 505 31.52 -19.45 -5.84
N THR A 506 31.76 -20.74 -6.08
CA THR A 506 30.94 -21.54 -7.02
C THR A 506 29.51 -21.69 -6.54
N LYS A 507 29.31 -22.00 -5.24
CA LYS A 507 27.98 -22.03 -4.61
C LYS A 507 27.25 -20.68 -4.74
N GLY A 508 27.98 -19.57 -4.55
CA GLY A 508 27.45 -18.22 -4.73
C GLY A 508 26.98 -17.96 -6.15
N ARG A 509 27.76 -18.33 -7.15
CA ARG A 509 27.39 -18.21 -8.58
C ARG A 509 26.16 -19.04 -8.94
N ILE A 510 26.09 -20.30 -8.48
CA ILE A 510 24.93 -21.18 -8.68
C ILE A 510 23.68 -20.52 -8.08
N ARG A 511 23.77 -19.99 -6.86
CA ARG A 511 22.66 -19.33 -6.19
C ARG A 511 22.17 -18.09 -6.96
N VAL A 512 23.07 -17.26 -7.48
CA VAL A 512 22.73 -16.09 -8.30
C VAL A 512 22.01 -16.52 -9.58
N GLN A 513 22.55 -17.49 -10.32
CA GLN A 513 21.96 -17.99 -11.57
C GLN A 513 20.59 -18.62 -11.30
N ALA A 514 20.45 -19.40 -10.25
CA ALA A 514 19.19 -20.00 -9.83
C ALA A 514 18.14 -18.91 -9.50
N SER A 515 18.55 -17.86 -8.81
CA SER A 515 17.65 -16.71 -8.52
C SER A 515 17.18 -16.02 -9.80
N LEU A 516 18.08 -15.76 -10.75
CA LEU A 516 17.75 -15.13 -12.03
C LEU A 516 16.78 -15.99 -12.84
N SER A 517 17.02 -17.30 -12.89
CA SER A 517 16.12 -18.24 -13.62
C SER A 517 14.75 -18.32 -12.95
N ALA A 518 14.69 -18.34 -11.63
CA ALA A 518 13.44 -18.30 -10.89
C ALA A 518 12.66 -17.00 -11.15
N VAL A 519 13.32 -15.84 -11.11
CA VAL A 519 12.70 -14.54 -11.43
C VAL A 519 12.17 -14.52 -12.86
N LYS A 520 12.93 -15.03 -13.82
CA LYS A 520 12.52 -15.10 -15.22
C LYS A 520 11.27 -15.97 -15.42
N GLU A 521 11.24 -17.16 -14.83
CA GLU A 521 10.09 -18.06 -14.90
C GLU A 521 8.84 -17.42 -14.27
N MET A 522 8.98 -16.84 -13.09
CA MET A 522 7.89 -16.17 -12.39
C MET A 522 7.37 -14.93 -13.12
N ALA A 523 8.24 -14.20 -13.82
CA ALA A 523 7.82 -13.10 -14.68
C ALA A 523 6.92 -13.61 -15.82
N GLY A 524 7.27 -14.75 -16.45
CA GLY A 524 6.43 -15.42 -17.43
C GLY A 524 5.06 -15.83 -16.87
N TRP A 525 5.02 -16.43 -15.68
CA TRP A 525 3.76 -16.80 -15.02
C TRP A 525 2.91 -15.59 -14.67
N THR A 526 3.53 -14.48 -14.24
CA THR A 526 2.83 -13.22 -13.97
C THR A 526 2.18 -12.65 -15.24
N PHE A 527 2.85 -12.77 -16.40
CA PHE A 527 2.25 -12.38 -17.68
C PHE A 527 0.99 -13.20 -17.98
N TYR A 528 1.05 -14.52 -17.84
CA TYR A 528 -0.14 -15.38 -18.03
C TYR A 528 -1.24 -15.08 -17.00
N ALA A 529 -0.88 -14.80 -15.77
CA ALA A 529 -1.85 -14.39 -14.75
C ALA A 529 -2.55 -13.07 -15.12
N CYS A 530 -1.83 -12.10 -15.69
CA CYS A 530 -2.43 -10.86 -16.20
C CYS A 530 -3.41 -11.15 -17.34
N LEU A 531 -3.07 -12.05 -18.27
CA LEU A 531 -3.98 -12.48 -19.34
C LEU A 531 -5.24 -13.15 -18.79
N ALA A 532 -5.10 -14.02 -17.79
CA ALA A 532 -6.24 -14.66 -17.13
C ALA A 532 -7.18 -13.62 -16.47
N VAL A 533 -6.61 -12.59 -15.83
CA VAL A 533 -7.41 -11.49 -15.24
C VAL A 533 -8.11 -10.67 -16.34
N ILE A 534 -7.46 -10.42 -17.47
CA ILE A 534 -8.09 -9.74 -18.63
C ILE A 534 -9.30 -10.54 -19.13
N VAL A 535 -9.14 -11.85 -19.31
CA VAL A 535 -10.24 -12.75 -19.71
C VAL A 535 -11.37 -12.68 -18.67
N LEU A 536 -11.05 -12.77 -17.38
CA LEU A 536 -12.03 -12.64 -16.30
C LEU A 536 -12.81 -11.33 -16.39
N ILE A 537 -12.13 -10.18 -16.62
CA ILE A 537 -12.78 -8.87 -16.76
C ILE A 537 -13.73 -8.82 -17.96
N ILE A 538 -13.36 -9.42 -19.10
CA ILE A 538 -14.19 -9.47 -20.31
C ILE A 538 -15.52 -10.19 -20.03
N PHE A 539 -15.47 -11.32 -19.33
CA PHE A 539 -16.65 -12.11 -18.99
C PHE A 539 -17.44 -11.57 -17.79
N MET A 540 -16.85 -10.69 -16.97
CA MET A 540 -17.47 -10.18 -15.74
C MET A 540 -18.68 -9.28 -16.07
N PRO A 541 -19.89 -9.53 -15.52
CA PRO A 541 -21.06 -8.70 -15.77
C PRO A 541 -21.01 -7.41 -14.93
N LEU A 542 -20.46 -6.33 -15.47
CA LEU A 542 -20.52 -5.01 -14.82
C LEU A 542 -21.92 -4.40 -15.08
N ARG A 543 -22.80 -4.49 -14.08
CA ARG A 543 -24.16 -3.96 -14.17
C ARG A 543 -24.23 -2.56 -13.56
N LYS A 544 -24.80 -1.58 -14.29
CA LYS A 544 -25.22 -0.31 -13.70
C LYS A 544 -26.36 -0.58 -12.73
N ARG A 545 -26.27 -0.07 -11.51
CA ARG A 545 -27.33 -0.20 -10.50
C ARG A 545 -28.58 0.54 -10.98
N LYS A 546 -29.74 -0.11 -10.93
CA LYS A 546 -31.03 0.56 -11.10
C LYS A 546 -31.31 1.48 -9.89
N ILE A 547 -31.85 2.66 -10.14
CA ILE A 547 -32.24 3.60 -9.09
C ILE A 547 -33.48 3.00 -8.45
N GLU A 548 -33.43 2.62 -7.17
CA GLU A 548 -34.64 2.37 -6.40
C GLU A 548 -35.32 3.72 -6.20
N LYS A 549 -36.45 3.93 -6.84
CA LYS A 549 -37.31 5.05 -6.51
C LYS A 549 -37.69 4.89 -5.04
N THR A 550 -37.17 5.75 -4.19
CA THR A 550 -37.66 5.90 -2.82
C THR A 550 -39.11 6.34 -2.90
N SER A 551 -40.04 5.37 -2.72
CA SER A 551 -41.45 5.64 -2.45
C SER A 551 -41.61 6.27 -1.09
#